data_52fa411184fa4b1ed0d26971f0b4a532
#
_entry.id   52fa411184fa4b1ed0d26971f0b4a532
#
_cell.length_a   1.000
_cell.length_b   1.000
_cell.length_c   1.000
_cell.angle_alpha   90.00
_cell.angle_beta   90.00
_cell.angle_gamma   90.00
#
_symmetry.space_group_name_H-M   'P 1'
#
loop_
_entity.id
_entity.type
_entity.pdbx_description
1 polymer ?
#
loop_
_entity_poly.entity_id
_entity_poly.type
_entity_poly.pdbx_seq_one_letter_code
_entity_poly.pdbx_strand_id
1 'polypeptide(L)'
;RFVAERADVGEEKEALFAVTIPEERGSFKRFLELIGSLPGGPRNVTEFNYRMSDSDKAHVFLGLSTHGKGESGKIAAKFNKQQFKAIDLTHDELAKEHIRHMVGGHSAMSQDERLLRFEFPERPGALLKFLSLMRPGWNISLFHYRNQGADYGRILVGLQVPEADDKAFEKFLQTLNYPYVEETHNPVYRMFLQK
;
A
#
# COMPACT_ATOMS: atom_id res chain seq x y z
N ARG A 1 26.57 -8.63 20.27
CA ARG A 1 26.00 -8.35 18.94
C ARG A 1 24.52 -7.95 19.01
N PHE A 2 23.81 -8.30 20.07
CA PHE A 2 22.40 -7.92 20.29
C PHE A 2 22.19 -6.50 20.84
N VAL A 3 23.24 -5.83 21.27
CA VAL A 3 23.13 -4.48 21.86
C VAL A 3 23.16 -3.37 20.79
N ALA A 4 23.72 -3.64 19.62
CA ALA A 4 23.81 -2.63 18.54
C ALA A 4 22.48 -2.39 17.81
N GLU A 5 21.61 -3.40 17.71
CA GLU A 5 20.27 -3.23 17.10
C GLU A 5 19.28 -2.48 17.99
N ARG A 6 19.51 -2.44 19.31
CA ARG A 6 18.72 -1.63 20.24
C ARG A 6 19.18 -0.18 20.36
N ALA A 7 20.38 0.17 19.93
CA ALA A 7 20.87 1.54 19.98
C ALA A 7 20.24 2.48 18.94
N ASP A 8 19.67 1.92 17.85
CA ASP A 8 18.93 2.70 16.84
C ASP A 8 17.47 3.01 17.24
N VAL A 9 17.00 2.53 18.40
CA VAL A 9 15.66 2.78 18.96
C VAL A 9 15.49 4.22 19.46
N GLY A 10 16.53 5.04 19.44
CA GLY A 10 16.47 6.45 19.88
C GLY A 10 15.83 7.41 18.87
N GLU A 11 15.80 7.09 17.59
CA GLU A 11 15.17 7.88 16.55
C GLU A 11 14.08 7.02 15.88
N GLU A 12 12.82 7.38 16.11
CA GLU A 12 11.70 6.76 15.38
C GLU A 12 11.88 7.10 13.90
N LYS A 13 12.47 6.18 13.13
CA LYS A 13 12.65 6.34 11.68
C LYS A 13 11.45 5.87 10.88
N GLU A 14 10.59 5.06 11.50
CA GLU A 14 9.39 4.50 10.91
C GLU A 14 8.20 4.62 11.88
N ALA A 15 7.06 5.04 11.35
CA ALA A 15 5.78 4.97 12.05
C ALA A 15 4.86 3.96 11.36
N LEU A 16 4.12 3.20 12.15
CA LEU A 16 3.21 2.16 11.69
C LEU A 16 1.76 2.50 12.05
N PHE A 17 0.85 2.28 11.11
CA PHE A 17 -0.56 2.61 11.27
C PHE A 17 -1.46 1.49 10.75
N ALA A 18 -2.57 1.23 11.47
CA ALA A 18 -3.73 0.58 10.89
C ALA A 18 -4.73 1.66 10.47
N VAL A 19 -5.04 1.73 9.19
CA VAL A 19 -5.95 2.73 8.65
C VAL A 19 -7.15 2.05 8.02
N THR A 20 -8.35 2.47 8.42
CA THR A 20 -9.60 2.02 7.79
C THR A 20 -10.00 3.03 6.74
N ILE A 21 -10.13 2.57 5.50
CA ILE A 21 -10.59 3.38 4.36
C ILE A 21 -11.96 2.88 3.89
N PRO A 22 -12.85 3.76 3.39
CA PRO A 22 -14.07 3.33 2.70
C PRO A 22 -13.72 2.50 1.46
N GLU A 23 -14.45 1.41 1.23
CA GLU A 23 -14.29 0.58 0.02
C GLU A 23 -15.10 1.19 -1.12
N GLU A 24 -14.72 2.39 -1.54
CA GLU A 24 -15.31 3.11 -2.65
C GLU A 24 -14.24 3.62 -3.63
N ARG A 25 -14.62 3.74 -4.89
CA ARG A 25 -13.70 4.20 -5.94
C ARG A 25 -13.08 5.55 -5.58
N GLY A 26 -11.76 5.64 -5.70
CA GLY A 26 -11.00 6.85 -5.42
C GLY A 26 -10.55 7.03 -3.96
N SER A 27 -11.08 6.26 -3.00
CA SER A 27 -10.66 6.35 -1.59
C SER A 27 -9.18 6.07 -1.40
N PHE A 28 -8.68 5.06 -2.07
CA PHE A 28 -7.26 4.71 -2.07
C PHE A 28 -6.40 5.88 -2.58
N LYS A 29 -6.77 6.49 -3.70
CA LYS A 29 -6.06 7.65 -4.27
C LYS A 29 -6.10 8.84 -3.31
N ARG A 30 -7.28 9.19 -2.76
CA ARG A 30 -7.44 10.27 -1.78
C ARG A 30 -6.56 10.05 -0.55
N PHE A 31 -6.46 8.81 -0.08
CA PHE A 31 -5.62 8.47 1.05
C PHE A 31 -4.13 8.69 0.76
N LEU A 32 -3.65 8.29 -0.42
CA LEU A 32 -2.26 8.53 -0.80
C LEU A 32 -1.94 9.98 -1.09
N GLU A 33 -2.87 10.75 -1.65
CA GLU A 33 -2.74 12.21 -1.76
C GLU A 33 -2.60 12.87 -0.38
N LEU A 34 -3.36 12.38 0.61
CA LEU A 34 -3.24 12.82 1.99
C LEU A 34 -1.85 12.53 2.58
N ILE A 35 -1.31 11.33 2.35
CA ILE A 35 0.06 10.98 2.76
C ILE A 35 1.07 11.94 2.11
N GLY A 36 0.93 12.24 0.83
CA GLY A 36 1.79 13.20 0.12
C GLY A 36 1.71 14.65 0.62
N SER A 37 0.63 15.01 1.32
CA SER A 37 0.37 16.33 1.86
C SER A 37 0.60 16.47 3.37
N LEU A 38 1.26 15.50 4.00
CA LEU A 38 1.55 15.52 5.43
C LEU A 38 2.47 16.69 5.81
N PRO A 39 2.25 17.31 6.98
CA PRO A 39 3.12 18.38 7.47
C PRO A 39 4.58 17.94 7.59
N GLY A 40 5.50 18.82 7.21
CA GLY A 40 6.93 18.53 7.23
C GLY A 40 7.48 17.91 5.94
N GLY A 41 6.65 17.81 4.90
CA GLY A 41 7.06 17.35 3.57
C GLY A 41 6.73 15.90 3.25
N PRO A 42 7.11 15.44 2.06
CA PRO A 42 6.83 14.09 1.60
C PRO A 42 7.45 13.03 2.52
N ARG A 43 6.73 11.93 2.73
CA ARG A 43 7.20 10.76 3.47
C ARG A 43 7.40 9.60 2.52
N ASN A 44 8.44 8.81 2.74
CA ASN A 44 8.54 7.54 2.07
C ASN A 44 7.58 6.54 2.71
N VAL A 45 6.82 5.86 1.86
CA VAL A 45 6.05 4.70 2.29
C VAL A 45 7.02 3.54 2.42
N THR A 46 7.17 2.99 3.62
CA THR A 46 8.05 1.86 3.90
C THR A 46 7.32 0.54 3.71
N GLU A 47 6.03 0.53 4.01
CA GLU A 47 5.16 -0.63 3.84
C GLU A 47 3.72 -0.19 3.55
N PHE A 48 3.05 -0.91 2.67
CA PHE A 48 1.64 -0.69 2.38
C PHE A 48 0.97 -2.03 2.02
N ASN A 49 0.13 -2.53 2.90
CA ASN A 49 -0.57 -3.80 2.70
C ASN A 49 -2.07 -3.57 2.72
N TYR A 50 -2.72 -3.92 1.64
CA TYR A 50 -4.15 -3.81 1.44
C TYR A 50 -4.70 -5.04 0.73
N ARG A 51 -5.83 -5.53 1.22
CA ARG A 51 -6.65 -6.53 0.53
C ARG A 51 -8.12 -6.17 0.71
N MET A 52 -8.83 -6.12 -0.39
CA MET A 52 -10.29 -5.97 -0.38
C MET A 52 -10.92 -7.20 0.28
N SER A 53 -11.63 -7.02 1.36
CA SER A 53 -12.23 -8.12 2.13
C SER A 53 -13.71 -7.96 2.42
N ASP A 54 -14.20 -6.72 2.45
CA ASP A 54 -15.57 -6.37 2.79
C ASP A 54 -16.13 -5.38 1.77
N SER A 55 -17.47 -5.25 1.70
CA SER A 55 -18.16 -4.36 0.76
C SER A 55 -17.99 -2.88 1.09
N ASP A 56 -17.78 -2.53 2.35
CA ASP A 56 -17.90 -1.15 2.84
C ASP A 56 -16.59 -0.55 3.31
N LYS A 57 -15.66 -1.36 3.79
CA LYS A 57 -14.43 -0.90 4.43
C LYS A 57 -13.26 -1.82 4.15
N ALA A 58 -12.08 -1.22 4.01
CA ALA A 58 -10.84 -1.95 3.96
C ALA A 58 -9.89 -1.48 5.07
N HIS A 59 -9.08 -2.41 5.57
CA HIS A 59 -8.03 -2.12 6.52
C HIS A 59 -6.69 -2.14 5.81
N VAL A 60 -5.94 -1.06 5.97
CA VAL A 60 -4.61 -0.87 5.40
C VAL A 60 -3.59 -0.91 6.52
N PHE A 61 -2.56 -1.72 6.36
CA PHE A 61 -1.36 -1.63 7.18
C PHE A 61 -0.36 -0.71 6.46
N LEU A 62 0.01 0.39 7.10
CA LEU A 62 0.84 1.45 6.53
C LEU A 62 2.09 1.68 7.38
N GLY A 63 3.26 1.64 6.76
CA GLY A 63 4.51 2.15 7.30
C GLY A 63 4.95 3.43 6.59
N LEU A 64 5.37 4.42 7.34
CA LEU A 64 5.89 5.69 6.83
C LEU A 64 7.22 6.04 7.49
N SER A 65 8.14 6.61 6.71
CA SER A 65 9.32 7.25 7.30
C SER A 65 8.92 8.47 8.11
N THR A 66 9.64 8.70 9.21
CA THR A 66 9.43 9.86 10.09
C THR A 66 10.67 10.74 10.14
N HIS A 67 10.49 11.99 10.53
CA HIS A 67 11.58 12.96 10.71
C HIS A 67 11.95 13.18 12.18
N GLY A 68 11.23 12.55 13.12
CA GLY A 68 11.51 12.69 14.55
C GLY A 68 10.47 12.07 15.48
N LYS A 69 10.81 12.07 16.77
CA LYS A 69 9.98 11.50 17.82
C LYS A 69 8.60 12.18 17.93
N GLY A 70 7.57 11.41 18.23
CA GLY A 70 6.21 11.91 18.47
C GLY A 70 5.48 12.35 17.21
N GLU A 71 6.04 12.11 16.03
CA GLU A 71 5.40 12.46 14.77
C GLU A 71 4.26 11.53 14.42
N SER A 72 4.36 10.25 14.81
CA SER A 72 3.33 9.25 14.55
C SER A 72 1.93 9.66 15.06
N GLY A 73 1.85 10.17 16.27
CA GLY A 73 0.60 10.67 16.84
C GLY A 73 -0.01 11.84 16.06
N LYS A 74 0.83 12.76 15.54
CA LYS A 74 0.37 13.89 14.71
C LYS A 74 -0.15 13.40 13.35
N ILE A 75 0.51 12.42 12.76
CA ILE A 75 0.10 11.79 11.50
C ILE A 75 -1.24 11.08 11.68
N ALA A 76 -1.39 10.25 12.72
CA ALA A 76 -2.64 9.57 13.04
C ALA A 76 -3.80 10.57 13.24
N ALA A 77 -3.55 11.66 13.98
CA ALA A 77 -4.53 12.73 14.17
C ALA A 77 -4.94 13.39 12.85
N LYS A 78 -3.99 13.60 11.93
CA LYS A 78 -4.27 14.15 10.58
C LYS A 78 -5.16 13.21 9.77
N PHE A 79 -4.88 11.90 9.78
CA PHE A 79 -5.70 10.91 9.10
C PHE A 79 -7.13 10.90 9.65
N ASN A 80 -7.28 10.86 10.97
CA ASN A 80 -8.59 10.88 11.64
C ASN A 80 -9.38 12.16 11.32
N LYS A 81 -8.73 13.32 11.26
CA LYS A 81 -9.37 14.59 10.88
C LYS A 81 -9.91 14.57 9.45
N GLN A 82 -9.31 13.79 8.57
CA GLN A 82 -9.72 13.62 7.17
C GLN A 82 -10.62 12.40 6.95
N GLN A 83 -11.25 11.90 8.03
CA GLN A 83 -12.20 10.79 8.03
C GLN A 83 -11.59 9.41 7.65
N PHE A 84 -10.27 9.29 7.67
CA PHE A 84 -9.58 7.99 7.60
C PHE A 84 -9.27 7.53 9.02
N LYS A 85 -10.07 6.58 9.52
CA LYS A 85 -9.88 6.07 10.89
C LYS A 85 -8.52 5.40 11.03
N ALA A 86 -7.60 6.03 11.75
CA ALA A 86 -6.23 5.57 11.92
C ALA A 86 -5.93 5.25 13.39
N ILE A 87 -5.22 4.14 13.60
CA ILE A 87 -4.64 3.73 14.87
C ILE A 87 -3.13 3.75 14.71
N ASP A 88 -2.44 4.44 15.62
CA ASP A 88 -0.98 4.44 15.69
C ASP A 88 -0.48 3.12 16.30
N LEU A 89 0.25 2.34 15.50
CA LEU A 89 0.83 1.06 15.87
C LEU A 89 2.35 1.12 16.09
N THR A 90 2.93 2.31 16.09
CA THR A 90 4.39 2.51 16.13
C THR A 90 5.04 1.83 17.34
N HIS A 91 4.34 1.75 18.46
CA HIS A 91 4.81 1.11 19.70
C HIS A 91 4.14 -0.24 20.00
N ASP A 92 3.37 -0.78 19.06
CA ASP A 92 2.70 -2.07 19.20
C ASP A 92 3.60 -3.21 18.68
N GLU A 93 4.13 -4.01 19.58
CA GLU A 93 5.04 -5.12 19.24
C GLU A 93 4.33 -6.22 18.44
N LEU A 94 3.04 -6.51 18.74
CA LEU A 94 2.26 -7.47 17.97
C LEU A 94 2.15 -7.04 16.50
N ALA A 95 1.89 -5.75 16.27
CA ALA A 95 1.81 -5.20 14.92
C ALA A 95 3.13 -5.28 14.18
N LYS A 96 4.25 -4.93 14.84
CA LYS A 96 5.59 -4.95 14.25
C LYS A 96 6.07 -6.33 13.85
N GLU A 97 5.84 -7.33 14.72
CA GLU A 97 6.40 -8.66 14.52
C GLU A 97 5.49 -9.60 13.74
N HIS A 98 4.17 -9.46 13.87
CA HIS A 98 3.23 -10.44 13.36
C HIS A 98 2.20 -9.88 12.38
N ILE A 99 1.43 -8.85 12.75
CA ILE A 99 0.29 -8.38 11.95
C ILE A 99 0.72 -7.93 10.55
N ARG A 100 1.86 -7.27 10.42
CA ARG A 100 2.40 -6.81 9.13
C ARG A 100 2.56 -7.93 8.11
N HIS A 101 2.74 -9.17 8.55
CA HIS A 101 2.93 -10.34 7.68
C HIS A 101 1.64 -11.11 7.39
N MET A 102 0.54 -10.76 8.04
CA MET A 102 -0.74 -11.47 7.97
C MET A 102 -1.78 -10.78 7.08
N VAL A 103 -1.47 -9.61 6.56
CA VAL A 103 -2.38 -8.87 5.67
C VAL A 103 -2.40 -9.52 4.30
N GLY A 104 -3.58 -9.89 3.81
CA GLY A 104 -3.79 -10.58 2.54
C GLY A 104 -4.87 -11.65 2.64
N GLY A 105 -4.78 -12.68 1.79
CA GLY A 105 -5.69 -13.83 1.77
C GLY A 105 -6.69 -13.77 0.63
N HIS A 106 -7.66 -14.70 0.66
CA HIS A 106 -8.70 -14.81 -0.36
C HIS A 106 -9.73 -13.67 -0.26
N SER A 107 -10.20 -13.21 -1.42
CA SER A 107 -11.32 -12.28 -1.49
C SER A 107 -12.38 -12.80 -2.44
N ALA A 108 -13.60 -12.97 -1.93
CA ALA A 108 -14.76 -13.35 -2.74
C ALA A 108 -15.19 -12.23 -3.71
N MET A 109 -14.72 -11.02 -3.50
CA MET A 109 -15.09 -9.83 -4.27
C MET A 109 -14.11 -9.48 -5.40
N SER A 110 -13.02 -10.24 -5.56
CA SER A 110 -12.01 -10.00 -6.60
C SER A 110 -12.37 -10.66 -7.93
N GLN A 111 -13.49 -10.23 -8.54
CA GLN A 111 -13.84 -10.62 -9.91
C GLN A 111 -12.98 -9.84 -10.92
N ASP A 112 -12.68 -10.45 -12.08
CA ASP A 112 -11.88 -9.87 -13.16
C ASP A 112 -10.53 -9.30 -12.68
N GLU A 113 -9.96 -9.94 -11.66
CA GLU A 113 -8.72 -9.52 -11.06
C GLU A 113 -7.52 -9.92 -11.93
N ARG A 114 -6.72 -8.93 -12.29
CA ARG A 114 -5.39 -9.10 -12.90
C ARG A 114 -4.35 -8.85 -11.82
N LEU A 115 -3.40 -9.77 -11.70
CA LEU A 115 -2.33 -9.67 -10.73
C LEU A 115 -1.02 -9.31 -11.43
N LEU A 116 -0.38 -8.23 -10.98
CA LEU A 116 0.88 -7.76 -11.52
C LEU A 116 1.90 -7.54 -10.42
N ARG A 117 3.13 -7.93 -10.70
CA ARG A 117 4.28 -7.64 -9.86
C ARG A 117 5.12 -6.57 -10.53
N PHE A 118 5.26 -5.41 -9.87
CA PHE A 118 6.02 -4.26 -10.37
C PHE A 118 7.32 -4.04 -9.61
N GLU A 119 8.25 -3.39 -10.28
CA GLU A 119 9.40 -2.72 -9.68
C GLU A 119 9.18 -1.21 -9.77
N PHE A 120 8.89 -0.58 -8.64
CA PHE A 120 8.72 0.88 -8.56
C PHE A 120 10.03 1.54 -8.17
N PRO A 121 10.37 2.70 -8.77
CA PRO A 121 11.50 3.49 -8.29
C PRO A 121 11.24 3.98 -6.87
N GLU A 122 12.21 3.84 -5.98
CA GLU A 122 12.15 4.31 -4.59
C GLU A 122 12.30 5.83 -4.54
N ARG A 123 11.26 6.53 -4.94
CA ARG A 123 11.19 7.99 -4.88
C ARG A 123 9.77 8.45 -4.55
N PRO A 124 9.64 9.59 -3.86
CA PRO A 124 8.32 10.18 -3.60
C PRO A 124 7.54 10.38 -4.91
N GLY A 125 6.26 10.06 -4.88
CA GLY A 125 5.36 10.24 -6.01
C GLY A 125 5.28 9.07 -7.01
N ALA A 126 6.14 8.04 -6.93
CA ALA A 126 6.06 6.90 -7.84
C ALA A 126 4.72 6.16 -7.75
N LEU A 127 4.21 5.96 -6.54
CA LEU A 127 2.91 5.36 -6.30
C LEU A 127 1.76 6.28 -6.74
N LEU A 128 1.87 7.57 -6.48
CA LEU A 128 0.86 8.53 -6.92
C LEU A 128 0.78 8.62 -8.45
N LYS A 129 1.93 8.53 -9.15
CA LYS A 129 1.96 8.44 -10.62
C LYS A 129 1.18 7.21 -11.10
N PHE A 130 1.42 6.04 -10.51
CA PHE A 130 0.69 4.81 -10.83
C PHE A 130 -0.82 5.02 -10.71
N LEU A 131 -1.30 5.54 -9.59
CA LEU A 131 -2.72 5.77 -9.36
C LEU A 131 -3.32 6.84 -10.28
N SER A 132 -2.55 7.87 -10.60
CA SER A 132 -3.03 8.97 -11.44
C SER A 132 -3.24 8.56 -12.89
N LEU A 133 -2.53 7.53 -13.35
CA LEU A 133 -2.66 6.97 -14.69
C LEU A 133 -3.77 5.91 -14.79
N MET A 134 -4.24 5.38 -13.66
CA MET A 134 -5.34 4.42 -13.66
C MET A 134 -6.65 5.06 -14.14
N ARG A 135 -7.45 4.27 -14.86
CA ARG A 135 -8.82 4.70 -15.20
C ARG A 135 -9.71 4.70 -13.96
N PRO A 136 -10.68 5.66 -13.86
CA PRO A 136 -11.61 5.73 -12.74
C PRO A 136 -12.47 4.46 -12.56
N GLY A 137 -12.64 3.67 -13.65
CA GLY A 137 -13.42 2.42 -13.62
C GLY A 137 -12.69 1.24 -13.01
N TRP A 138 -11.37 1.32 -12.86
CA TRP A 138 -10.57 0.22 -12.30
C TRP A 138 -10.47 0.34 -10.78
N ASN A 139 -10.50 -0.81 -10.12
CA ASN A 139 -10.39 -0.88 -8.67
C ASN A 139 -9.15 -1.67 -8.27
N ILE A 140 -8.47 -1.22 -7.21
CA ILE A 140 -7.39 -1.99 -6.58
C ILE A 140 -8.04 -2.97 -5.62
N SER A 141 -7.80 -4.26 -5.83
CA SER A 141 -8.28 -5.35 -4.99
C SER A 141 -7.22 -5.89 -4.03
N LEU A 142 -5.95 -5.73 -4.40
CA LEU A 142 -4.80 -6.12 -3.60
C LEU A 142 -3.67 -5.11 -3.82
N PHE A 143 -3.00 -4.74 -2.75
CA PHE A 143 -1.78 -3.95 -2.83
C PHE A 143 -0.82 -4.38 -1.72
N HIS A 144 0.34 -4.85 -2.11
CA HIS A 144 1.40 -5.23 -1.19
C HIS A 144 2.70 -4.55 -1.60
N TYR A 145 3.20 -3.68 -0.75
CA TYR A 145 4.47 -3.00 -0.93
C TYR A 145 5.33 -3.12 0.32
N ARG A 146 6.60 -3.43 0.11
CA ARG A 146 7.60 -3.42 1.16
C ARG A 146 8.91 -2.87 0.63
N ASN A 147 9.43 -1.84 1.29
CA ASN A 147 10.77 -1.33 1.07
C ASN A 147 11.79 -2.25 1.72
N GLN A 148 12.76 -2.72 0.96
CA GLN A 148 13.84 -3.59 1.42
C GLN A 148 15.19 -2.88 1.43
N GLY A 149 15.21 -1.54 1.39
CA GLY A 149 16.44 -0.75 1.38
C GLY A 149 17.18 -0.73 0.03
N ALA A 150 16.50 -1.09 -1.06
CA ALA A 150 17.01 -1.02 -2.43
C ALA A 150 16.50 0.23 -3.14
N ASP A 151 17.10 0.57 -4.29
CA ASP A 151 16.66 1.70 -5.13
C ASP A 151 15.27 1.48 -5.80
N TYR A 152 14.73 0.26 -5.68
CA TYR A 152 13.44 -0.14 -6.23
C TYR A 152 12.62 -0.89 -5.19
N GLY A 153 11.36 -0.48 -5.04
CA GLY A 153 10.36 -1.20 -4.25
C GLY A 153 9.68 -2.29 -5.07
N ARG A 154 9.52 -3.47 -4.48
CA ARG A 154 8.76 -4.57 -5.08
C ARG A 154 7.31 -4.49 -4.65
N ILE A 155 6.40 -4.46 -5.61
CA ILE A 155 4.98 -4.27 -5.39
C ILE A 155 4.20 -5.38 -6.05
N LEU A 156 3.25 -5.95 -5.32
CA LEU A 156 2.23 -6.83 -5.85
C LEU A 156 0.89 -6.09 -5.88
N VAL A 157 0.28 -6.00 -7.04
CA VAL A 157 -1.00 -5.30 -7.23
C VAL A 157 -2.02 -6.23 -7.86
N GLY A 158 -3.20 -6.32 -7.25
CA GLY A 158 -4.41 -6.85 -7.87
C GLY A 158 -5.28 -5.69 -8.38
N LEU A 159 -5.66 -5.75 -9.63
CA LEU A 159 -6.50 -4.76 -10.29
C LEU A 159 -7.73 -5.43 -10.90
N GLN A 160 -8.91 -4.89 -10.62
CA GLN A 160 -10.14 -5.27 -11.31
C GLN A 160 -10.23 -4.46 -12.59
N VAL A 161 -9.97 -5.11 -13.72
CA VAL A 161 -9.99 -4.50 -15.06
C VAL A 161 -11.01 -5.25 -15.90
N PRO A 162 -12.11 -4.59 -16.32
CA PRO A 162 -13.07 -5.19 -17.23
C PRO A 162 -12.39 -5.63 -18.54
N GLU A 163 -12.77 -6.78 -19.09
CA GLU A 163 -12.22 -7.33 -20.33
C GLU A 163 -12.29 -6.31 -21.51
N ALA A 164 -13.35 -5.52 -21.55
CA ALA A 164 -13.52 -4.45 -22.55
C ALA A 164 -12.40 -3.37 -22.51
N ASP A 165 -11.67 -3.28 -21.41
CA ASP A 165 -10.62 -2.29 -21.18
C ASP A 165 -9.19 -2.80 -21.45
N ASP A 166 -9.00 -4.00 -21.98
CA ASP A 166 -7.69 -4.60 -22.20
C ASP A 166 -6.72 -3.69 -22.97
N LYS A 167 -7.15 -3.09 -24.07
CA LYS A 167 -6.31 -2.14 -24.84
C LYS A 167 -5.93 -0.90 -24.03
N ALA A 168 -6.82 -0.43 -23.19
CA ALA A 168 -6.56 0.71 -22.33
C ALA A 168 -5.60 0.34 -21.20
N PHE A 169 -5.70 -0.88 -20.71
CA PHE A 169 -4.78 -1.41 -19.72
C PHE A 169 -3.36 -1.57 -20.26
N GLU A 170 -3.21 -2.10 -21.46
CA GLU A 170 -1.91 -2.15 -22.15
C GLU A 170 -1.29 -0.75 -22.32
N LYS A 171 -2.10 0.24 -22.74
CA LYS A 171 -1.64 1.63 -22.83
C LYS A 171 -1.23 2.22 -21.49
N PHE A 172 -1.95 1.91 -20.43
CA PHE A 172 -1.61 2.29 -19.05
C PHE A 172 -0.24 1.75 -18.66
N LEU A 173 0.02 0.46 -18.86
CA LEU A 173 1.30 -0.17 -18.56
C LEU A 173 2.47 0.45 -19.35
N GLN A 174 2.27 0.73 -20.62
CA GLN A 174 3.25 1.41 -21.48
C GLN A 174 3.55 2.84 -20.99
N THR A 175 2.51 3.61 -20.65
CA THR A 175 2.65 4.99 -20.17
C THR A 175 3.31 5.05 -18.78
N LEU A 176 2.97 4.12 -17.90
CA LEU A 176 3.58 3.99 -16.59
C LEU A 176 5.08 3.74 -16.70
N ASN A 177 5.47 2.86 -17.64
CA ASN A 177 6.85 2.53 -17.93
C ASN A 177 7.66 2.06 -16.71
N TYR A 178 7.03 1.28 -15.83
CA TYR A 178 7.69 0.56 -14.76
C TYR A 178 7.85 -0.90 -15.16
N PRO A 179 8.99 -1.56 -14.85
CA PRO A 179 9.13 -3.00 -15.07
C PRO A 179 8.03 -3.77 -14.34
N TYR A 180 7.43 -4.73 -15.02
CA TYR A 180 6.38 -5.56 -14.44
C TYR A 180 6.40 -7.00 -14.98
N VAL A 181 5.80 -7.89 -14.20
CA VAL A 181 5.48 -9.26 -14.62
C VAL A 181 4.00 -9.50 -14.32
N GLU A 182 3.27 -10.01 -15.30
CA GLU A 182 1.88 -10.43 -15.08
C GLU A 182 1.87 -11.81 -14.42
N GLU A 183 1.21 -11.90 -13.27
CA GLU A 183 1.15 -13.10 -12.42
C GLU A 183 -0.28 -13.68 -12.33
N THR A 184 -1.22 -13.19 -13.13
CA THR A 184 -2.65 -13.61 -13.11
C THR A 184 -2.81 -15.12 -13.26
N HIS A 185 -1.93 -15.78 -14.00
CA HIS A 185 -1.97 -17.22 -14.24
C HIS A 185 -1.01 -18.03 -13.35
N ASN A 186 -0.34 -17.37 -12.40
CA ASN A 186 0.59 -18.02 -11.48
C ASN A 186 -0.17 -19.01 -10.57
N PRO A 187 0.26 -20.29 -10.46
CA PRO A 187 -0.41 -21.26 -9.60
C PRO A 187 -0.45 -20.87 -8.12
N VAL A 188 0.58 -20.19 -7.62
CA VAL A 188 0.64 -19.70 -6.23
C VAL A 188 -0.44 -18.65 -5.97
N TYR A 189 -0.65 -17.74 -6.92
CA TYR A 189 -1.74 -16.78 -6.84
C TYR A 189 -3.10 -17.47 -6.75
N ARG A 190 -3.35 -18.43 -7.63
CA ARG A 190 -4.61 -19.21 -7.64
C ARG A 190 -4.84 -19.96 -6.34
N MET A 191 -3.78 -20.51 -5.75
CA MET A 191 -3.86 -21.32 -4.53
C MET A 191 -4.13 -20.47 -3.28
N PHE A 192 -3.52 -19.28 -3.17
CA PHE A 192 -3.48 -18.52 -1.92
C PHE A 192 -4.25 -17.20 -1.94
N LEU A 193 -4.49 -16.62 -3.10
CA LEU A 193 -5.07 -15.27 -3.20
C LEU A 193 -6.33 -15.20 -4.07
N GLN A 194 -6.49 -16.09 -5.03
CA GLN A 194 -7.68 -16.20 -5.88
C GLN A 194 -8.65 -17.21 -5.26
N LYS A 195 -9.94 -16.92 -5.33
CA LYS A 195 -10.99 -17.84 -4.88
C LYS A 195 -11.42 -18.78 -6.03
#